data_fa646ec0068a4bbf379c977a1417e152
#
_entry.id   fa646ec0068a4bbf379c977a1417e152
#
_cell.length_a   1.000
_cell.length_b   1.000
_cell.length_c   1.000
_cell.angle_alpha   90.00
_cell.angle_beta   90.00
_cell.angle_gamma   90.00
#
_symmetry.space_group_name_H-M   'P 1'
#
loop_
_entity.id
_entity.type
_entity.pdbx_description
1 polymer ?
#
loop_
_entity_poly.entity_id
_entity_poly.type
_entity_poly.pdbx_seq_one_letter_code
_entity_poly.pdbx_strand_id
1 'polypeptide(L)'
;TNLSHSHANNQLLLHEEAKNIPDIKLNSLNYEDYSVLSASKKNLYIVNFWATWCAPCIKEIPDLILLKEKVGKDIDVFFISIDSNPSDSIPNFLKKNKIDFPHFYTDKKMKISKELDIKVMPTTLIINREIQEISRVIGYIDWKNEEIINLIKKLI
;
A
#
# COMPACT_ATOMS: atom_id res chain seq x y z
N THR A 1 -12.29 16.32 10.59
CA THR A 1 -11.17 16.42 9.63
C THR A 1 -11.58 15.82 8.30
N ASN A 2 -11.74 16.69 7.30
CA ASN A 2 -12.06 16.24 5.95
C ASN A 2 -10.82 15.58 5.33
N LEU A 3 -10.83 14.26 5.26
CA LEU A 3 -9.83 13.51 4.50
C LEU A 3 -10.21 13.58 3.01
N SER A 4 -9.28 14.05 2.18
CA SER A 4 -9.45 13.99 0.74
C SER A 4 -9.22 12.55 0.27
N HIS A 5 -10.09 12.05 -0.58
CA HIS A 5 -10.00 10.72 -1.13
C HIS A 5 -9.96 10.80 -2.66
N SER A 6 -9.04 10.06 -3.28
CA SER A 6 -9.10 9.84 -4.73
C SER A 6 -9.96 8.61 -5.00
N HIS A 7 -10.83 8.73 -5.96
CA HIS A 7 -11.61 7.62 -6.52
C HIS A 7 -11.11 7.32 -7.96
N ALA A 8 -11.79 6.45 -8.68
CA ALA A 8 -11.39 5.91 -9.98
C ALA A 8 -11.25 6.91 -11.15
N ASN A 9 -10.97 8.19 -10.88
CA ASN A 9 -10.73 9.24 -11.86
C ASN A 9 -9.24 9.52 -12.14
N ASN A 10 -8.35 8.60 -11.73
CA ASN A 10 -6.90 8.72 -11.90
C ASN A 10 -6.28 9.97 -11.28
N GLN A 11 -6.82 10.41 -10.14
CA GLN A 11 -6.25 11.53 -9.38
C GLN A 11 -5.74 11.07 -8.04
N LEU A 12 -4.53 11.52 -7.69
CA LEU A 12 -3.99 11.41 -6.35
C LEU A 12 -4.18 12.76 -5.66
N LEU A 13 -5.06 12.78 -4.66
CA LEU A 13 -5.38 14.01 -3.91
C LEU A 13 -4.74 13.96 -2.53
N LEU A 14 -4.01 15.03 -2.19
CA LEU A 14 -3.43 15.16 -0.86
C LEU A 14 -4.50 15.64 0.13
N HIS A 15 -4.42 15.14 1.38
CA HIS A 15 -5.21 15.70 2.48
C HIS A 15 -4.81 17.16 2.75
N GLU A 16 -5.76 17.97 3.19
CA GLU A 16 -5.47 19.36 3.62
C GLU A 16 -4.51 19.36 4.81
N GLU A 17 -4.68 18.40 5.72
CA GLU A 17 -3.79 18.19 6.86
C GLU A 17 -3.34 16.73 6.90
N ALA A 18 -2.05 16.51 7.12
CA ALA A 18 -1.52 15.17 7.35
C ALA A 18 -2.11 14.59 8.64
N LYS A 19 -2.53 13.31 8.58
CA LYS A 19 -3.16 12.63 9.70
C LYS A 19 -2.17 11.72 10.41
N ASN A 20 -1.94 11.94 11.69
CA ASN A 20 -1.16 11.01 12.50
C ASN A 20 -1.86 9.65 12.56
N ILE A 21 -1.11 8.59 12.29
CA ILE A 21 -1.60 7.21 12.37
C ILE A 21 -0.65 6.40 13.26
N PRO A 22 -1.13 5.29 13.83
CA PRO A 22 -0.23 4.35 14.50
C PRO A 22 0.80 3.80 13.49
N ASP A 23 2.01 3.49 13.96
CA ASP A 23 2.98 2.80 13.10
C ASP A 23 2.41 1.45 12.66
N ILE A 24 2.60 1.12 11.41
CA ILE A 24 1.99 -0.08 10.82
C ILE A 24 2.87 -1.29 11.10
N LYS A 25 2.26 -2.30 11.71
CA LYS A 25 2.89 -3.58 11.97
C LYS A 25 2.87 -4.43 10.71
N LEU A 26 4.04 -4.76 10.19
CA LEU A 26 4.24 -5.56 8.98
C LEU A 26 4.44 -7.03 9.37
N ASN A 27 3.36 -7.80 9.40
CA ASN A 27 3.38 -9.20 9.77
C ASN A 27 3.80 -10.08 8.59
N SER A 28 4.70 -11.05 8.85
CA SER A 28 5.03 -12.07 7.86
C SER A 28 3.80 -12.89 7.46
N LEU A 29 3.86 -13.55 6.31
CA LEU A 29 2.72 -14.30 5.76
C LEU A 29 2.26 -15.46 6.64
N ASN A 30 3.13 -15.98 7.49
CA ASN A 30 2.84 -17.07 8.44
C ASN A 30 2.59 -16.57 9.88
N TYR A 31 2.60 -15.25 10.09
CA TYR A 31 2.43 -14.58 11.40
C TYR A 31 3.52 -14.88 12.44
N GLU A 32 4.66 -15.46 12.05
CA GLU A 32 5.71 -15.83 12.98
C GLU A 32 6.54 -14.64 13.46
N ASP A 33 6.72 -13.66 12.61
CA ASP A 33 7.50 -12.45 12.90
C ASP A 33 6.85 -11.19 12.34
N TYR A 34 7.38 -10.06 12.75
CA TYR A 34 6.93 -8.76 12.24
C TYR A 34 8.05 -7.71 12.32
N SER A 35 7.89 -6.67 11.53
CA SER A 35 8.60 -5.40 11.67
C SER A 35 7.60 -4.26 11.70
N VAL A 36 8.07 -3.03 11.83
CA VAL A 36 7.20 -1.84 11.73
C VAL A 36 7.59 -1.01 10.52
N LEU A 37 6.63 -0.31 9.95
CA LEU A 37 6.82 0.48 8.74
C LEU A 37 7.97 1.47 8.88
N SER A 38 8.04 2.19 9.99
CA SER A 38 9.07 3.20 10.25
C SER A 38 10.49 2.65 10.27
N ALA A 39 10.67 1.35 10.52
CA ALA A 39 11.99 0.71 10.52
C ALA A 39 12.66 0.73 9.14
N SER A 40 11.90 0.83 8.06
CA SER A 40 12.45 0.88 6.70
C SER A 40 13.04 2.24 6.32
N LYS A 41 12.78 3.28 7.11
CA LYS A 41 13.39 4.63 7.02
C LYS A 41 13.33 5.24 5.61
N LYS A 42 12.12 5.33 5.06
CA LYS A 42 11.89 5.94 3.76
C LYS A 42 11.33 7.36 3.91
N ASN A 43 11.48 8.18 2.86
CA ASN A 43 10.87 9.49 2.80
C ASN A 43 9.36 9.40 2.57
N LEU A 44 8.94 8.36 1.86
CA LEU A 44 7.54 8.11 1.56
C LEU A 44 7.27 6.62 1.54
N TYR A 45 6.14 6.22 2.11
CA TYR A 45 5.66 4.85 2.10
C TYR A 45 4.34 4.78 1.34
N ILE A 46 4.24 3.83 0.42
CA ILE A 46 3.00 3.52 -0.29
C ILE A 46 2.50 2.17 0.23
N VAL A 47 1.39 2.17 0.93
CA VAL A 47 0.85 0.97 1.57
C VAL A 47 -0.47 0.60 0.91
N ASN A 48 -0.48 -0.55 0.23
CA ASN A 48 -1.62 -1.06 -0.53
C ASN A 48 -2.27 -2.24 0.19
N PHE A 49 -3.55 -2.08 0.51
CA PHE A 49 -4.37 -3.16 1.08
C PHE A 49 -5.09 -3.89 -0.05
N TRP A 50 -4.93 -5.20 -0.11
CA TRP A 50 -5.38 -6.01 -1.24
C TRP A 50 -5.77 -7.43 -0.81
N ALA A 51 -6.25 -8.22 -1.76
CA ALA A 51 -6.49 -9.65 -1.59
C ALA A 51 -6.30 -10.40 -2.91
N THR A 52 -5.98 -11.68 -2.84
CA THR A 52 -5.77 -12.51 -4.03
C THR A 52 -7.05 -12.72 -4.85
N TRP A 53 -8.22 -12.56 -4.24
CA TRP A 53 -9.53 -12.68 -4.88
C TRP A 53 -10.06 -11.35 -5.44
N CYS A 54 -9.29 -10.28 -5.33
CA CYS A 54 -9.69 -8.93 -5.75
C CYS A 54 -9.07 -8.57 -7.09
N ALA A 55 -9.82 -8.65 -8.18
CA ALA A 55 -9.31 -8.41 -9.55
C ALA A 55 -8.71 -7.01 -9.74
N PRO A 56 -9.34 -5.89 -9.32
CA PRO A 56 -8.71 -4.58 -9.45
C PRO A 56 -7.43 -4.43 -8.61
N CYS A 57 -7.33 -5.13 -7.47
CA CYS A 57 -6.09 -5.17 -6.68
C CYS A 57 -4.95 -5.81 -7.47
N ILE A 58 -5.21 -6.96 -8.08
CA ILE A 58 -4.22 -7.71 -8.86
C ILE A 58 -3.68 -6.86 -10.00
N LYS A 59 -4.55 -6.08 -10.63
CA LYS A 59 -4.19 -5.18 -11.73
C LYS A 59 -3.21 -4.08 -11.30
N GLU A 60 -3.31 -3.60 -10.05
CA GLU A 60 -2.43 -2.54 -9.54
C GLU A 60 -1.03 -3.00 -9.16
N ILE A 61 -0.86 -4.25 -8.77
CA ILE A 61 0.40 -4.74 -8.18
C ILE A 61 1.62 -4.49 -9.09
N PRO A 62 1.63 -4.91 -10.37
CA PRO A 62 2.79 -4.68 -11.22
C PRO A 62 3.07 -3.19 -11.43
N ASP A 63 2.05 -2.36 -11.50
CA ASP A 63 2.19 -0.93 -11.71
C ASP A 63 2.76 -0.22 -10.47
N LEU A 64 2.38 -0.65 -9.27
CA LEU A 64 2.96 -0.16 -8.03
C LEU A 64 4.42 -0.59 -7.87
N ILE A 65 4.77 -1.80 -8.26
CA ILE A 65 6.17 -2.27 -8.28
C ILE A 65 6.99 -1.43 -9.26
N LEU A 66 6.44 -1.16 -10.44
CA LEU A 66 7.10 -0.30 -11.43
C LEU A 66 7.29 1.13 -10.92
N LEU A 67 6.31 1.67 -10.20
CA LEU A 67 6.41 2.98 -9.56
C LEU A 67 7.61 3.03 -8.59
N LYS A 68 7.79 2.01 -7.76
CA LYS A 68 8.95 1.88 -6.89
C LYS A 68 10.26 1.92 -7.68
N GLU A 69 10.34 1.19 -8.78
CA GLU A 69 11.52 1.17 -9.64
C GLU A 69 11.82 2.55 -10.24
N LYS A 70 10.80 3.25 -10.70
CA LYS A 70 10.94 4.57 -11.34
C LYS A 70 11.33 5.67 -10.36
N VAL A 71 10.80 5.65 -9.15
CA VAL A 71 11.07 6.69 -8.15
C VAL A 71 12.36 6.40 -7.38
N GLY A 72 12.65 5.14 -7.10
CA GLY A 72 13.91 4.72 -6.54
C GLY A 72 13.92 4.57 -5.02
N LYS A 73 15.08 4.81 -4.41
CA LYS A 73 15.39 4.44 -3.01
C LYS A 73 14.64 5.23 -1.94
N ASP A 74 14.11 6.38 -2.28
CA ASP A 74 13.47 7.28 -1.30
C ASP A 74 12.07 6.84 -0.91
N ILE A 75 11.47 5.94 -1.68
CA ILE A 75 10.17 5.36 -1.37
C ILE A 75 10.26 3.85 -1.25
N ASP A 76 9.25 3.27 -0.64
CA ASP A 76 8.98 1.84 -0.77
C ASP A 76 7.49 1.57 -0.83
N VAL A 77 7.13 0.43 -1.42
CA VAL A 77 5.75 -0.03 -1.57
C VAL A 77 5.57 -1.28 -0.74
N PHE A 78 4.50 -1.32 0.05
CA PHE A 78 4.18 -2.42 0.95
C PHE A 78 2.78 -2.92 0.63
N PHE A 79 2.67 -4.22 0.36
CA PHE A 79 1.38 -4.87 0.10
C PHE A 79 0.94 -5.61 1.34
N ILE A 80 -0.24 -5.26 1.87
CA ILE A 80 -0.81 -5.90 3.05
C ILE A 80 -2.09 -6.62 2.63
N SER A 81 -2.06 -7.96 2.68
CA SER A 81 -3.18 -8.80 2.28
C SER A 81 -4.17 -8.99 3.42
N ILE A 82 -5.46 -8.96 3.09
CA ILE A 82 -6.54 -9.36 3.99
C ILE A 82 -6.98 -10.81 3.79
N ASP A 83 -6.26 -11.59 2.97
CA ASP A 83 -6.58 -13.02 2.78
C ASP A 83 -6.63 -13.75 4.11
N SER A 84 -7.57 -14.67 4.24
CA SER A 84 -7.78 -15.46 5.46
C SER A 84 -6.72 -16.55 5.65
N ASN A 85 -6.11 -17.03 4.57
CA ASN A 85 -5.05 -18.03 4.59
C ASN A 85 -3.83 -17.58 3.80
N PRO A 86 -3.14 -16.51 4.26
CA PRO A 86 -2.09 -15.85 3.46
C PRO A 86 -0.85 -16.71 3.28
N SER A 87 -0.54 -17.61 4.21
CA SER A 87 0.64 -18.48 4.12
C SER A 87 0.60 -19.42 2.92
N ASP A 88 -0.59 -19.77 2.45
CA ASP A 88 -0.79 -20.57 1.23
C ASP A 88 -1.11 -19.70 0.01
N SER A 89 -2.08 -18.80 0.15
CA SER A 89 -2.61 -18.04 -0.98
C SER A 89 -1.61 -17.05 -1.57
N ILE A 90 -0.80 -16.40 -0.73
CA ILE A 90 0.13 -15.38 -1.23
C ILE A 90 1.32 -15.98 -1.97
N PRO A 91 2.06 -16.98 -1.42
CA PRO A 91 3.15 -17.60 -2.17
C PRO A 91 2.70 -18.21 -3.50
N ASN A 92 1.53 -18.86 -3.52
CA ASN A 92 0.97 -19.44 -4.74
C ASN A 92 0.64 -18.35 -5.78
N PHE A 93 0.04 -17.25 -5.33
CA PHE A 93 -0.26 -16.09 -6.18
C PHE A 93 1.01 -15.48 -6.78
N LEU A 94 2.03 -15.23 -5.96
CA LEU A 94 3.29 -14.63 -6.40
C LEU A 94 3.98 -15.52 -7.44
N LYS A 95 4.02 -16.81 -7.20
CA LYS A 95 4.62 -17.79 -8.13
C LYS A 95 3.86 -17.83 -9.46
N LYS A 96 2.53 -17.92 -9.40
CA LYS A 96 1.67 -17.97 -10.60
C LYS A 96 1.82 -16.71 -11.47
N ASN A 97 1.96 -15.55 -10.83
CA ASN A 97 2.04 -14.26 -11.52
C ASN A 97 3.49 -13.82 -11.76
N LYS A 98 4.48 -14.65 -11.43
CA LYS A 98 5.92 -14.38 -11.61
C LYS A 98 6.35 -13.06 -10.97
N ILE A 99 5.87 -12.81 -9.75
CA ILE A 99 6.20 -11.63 -8.98
C ILE A 99 7.31 -11.97 -8.00
N ASP A 100 8.44 -11.26 -8.13
CA ASP A 100 9.57 -11.32 -7.20
C ASP A 100 9.74 -9.93 -6.58
N PHE A 101 9.07 -9.71 -5.46
CA PHE A 101 9.09 -8.44 -4.73
C PHE A 101 9.02 -8.72 -3.22
N PRO A 102 9.85 -8.07 -2.39
CA PRO A 102 10.04 -8.49 -0.99
C PRO A 102 8.93 -8.06 -0.03
N HIS A 103 8.12 -7.04 -0.37
CA HIS A 103 7.23 -6.41 0.60
C HIS A 103 5.77 -6.87 0.48
N PHE A 104 5.54 -8.16 0.73
CA PHE A 104 4.21 -8.74 0.89
C PHE A 104 4.00 -9.19 2.33
N TYR A 105 3.01 -8.61 2.98
CA TYR A 105 2.66 -8.80 4.38
C TYR A 105 1.19 -9.14 4.52
N THR A 106 0.76 -9.45 5.74
CA THR A 106 -0.62 -9.84 5.98
C THR A 106 -1.23 -9.10 7.17
N ASP A 107 -2.55 -9.03 7.19
CA ASP A 107 -3.34 -8.39 8.24
C ASP A 107 -4.24 -9.43 8.93
N LYS A 108 -3.73 -10.02 10.00
CA LYS A 108 -4.46 -11.04 10.75
C LYS A 108 -5.75 -10.48 11.33
N LYS A 109 -6.88 -11.12 10.99
CA LYS A 109 -8.23 -10.72 11.44
C LYS A 109 -8.58 -9.27 11.06
N MET A 110 -7.94 -8.73 10.02
CA MET A 110 -8.14 -7.36 9.56
C MET A 110 -7.92 -6.30 10.65
N LYS A 111 -7.01 -6.58 11.60
CA LYS A 111 -6.76 -5.67 12.73
C LYS A 111 -6.22 -4.31 12.27
N ILE A 112 -5.22 -4.32 11.37
CA ILE A 112 -4.63 -3.10 10.81
C ILE A 112 -5.67 -2.34 9.98
N SER A 113 -6.40 -3.05 9.14
CA SER A 113 -7.46 -2.49 8.32
C SER A 113 -8.53 -1.78 9.16
N LYS A 114 -8.92 -2.38 10.27
CA LYS A 114 -9.90 -1.78 11.21
C LYS A 114 -9.34 -0.54 11.89
N GLU A 115 -8.10 -0.57 12.35
CA GLU A 115 -7.44 0.58 12.99
C GLU A 115 -7.32 1.77 12.03
N LEU A 116 -7.09 1.51 10.76
CA LEU A 116 -6.91 2.54 9.73
C LEU A 116 -8.19 2.84 8.94
N ASP A 117 -9.32 2.28 9.35
CA ASP A 117 -10.62 2.46 8.70
C ASP A 117 -10.58 2.09 7.20
N ILE A 118 -9.94 0.97 6.89
CA ILE A 118 -9.90 0.41 5.53
C ILE A 118 -11.13 -0.49 5.35
N LYS A 119 -11.99 -0.16 4.40
CA LYS A 119 -13.26 -0.86 4.16
C LYS A 119 -13.39 -1.47 2.77
N VAL A 120 -12.65 -0.94 1.81
CA VAL A 120 -12.73 -1.31 0.40
C VAL A 120 -11.35 -1.75 -0.09
N MET A 121 -11.31 -2.79 -0.92
CA MET A 121 -10.08 -3.23 -1.59
C MET A 121 -10.15 -2.91 -3.09
N PRO A 122 -9.10 -2.39 -3.69
CA PRO A 122 -7.89 -1.92 -3.02
C PRO A 122 -8.10 -0.58 -2.32
N THR A 123 -7.34 -0.33 -1.27
CA THR A 123 -7.13 1.01 -0.71
C THR A 123 -5.64 1.22 -0.53
N THR A 124 -5.14 2.35 -0.98
CA THR A 124 -3.72 2.68 -0.90
C THR A 124 -3.51 3.95 -0.09
N LEU A 125 -2.66 3.85 0.94
CA LEU A 125 -2.27 4.99 1.75
C LEU A 125 -0.91 5.50 1.29
N ILE A 126 -0.77 6.81 1.19
CA ILE A 126 0.52 7.47 1.04
C ILE A 126 0.88 8.05 2.41
N ILE A 127 2.02 7.63 2.94
CA ILE A 127 2.44 7.93 4.30
C ILE A 127 3.81 8.60 4.24
N ASN A 128 3.98 9.71 4.95
CA ASN A 128 5.25 10.43 4.99
C ASN A 128 6.23 9.81 6.01
N ARG A 129 7.45 10.37 6.10
CA ARG A 129 8.49 9.84 6.98
C ARG A 129 8.14 9.92 8.47
N GLU A 130 7.23 10.84 8.85
CA GLU A 130 6.74 11.02 10.22
C GLU A 130 5.59 10.08 10.56
N ILE A 131 5.27 9.11 9.69
CA ILE A 131 4.14 8.17 9.83
C ILE A 131 2.82 8.94 9.92
N GLN A 132 2.62 9.83 8.99
CA GLN A 132 1.36 10.54 8.81
C GLN A 132 0.77 10.17 7.44
N GLU A 133 -0.52 9.89 7.42
CA GLU A 133 -1.25 9.67 6.17
C GLU A 133 -1.44 11.03 5.48
N ILE A 134 -0.85 11.18 4.30
CA ILE A 134 -0.95 12.40 3.50
C ILE A 134 -1.89 12.27 2.31
N SER A 135 -2.23 11.04 1.94
CA SER A 135 -3.23 10.75 0.91
C SER A 135 -3.82 9.35 1.10
N ARG A 136 -5.02 9.16 0.59
CA ARG A 136 -5.71 7.87 0.61
C ARG A 136 -6.45 7.68 -0.71
N VAL A 137 -6.15 6.61 -1.41
CA VAL A 137 -6.82 6.23 -2.65
C VAL A 137 -7.75 5.05 -2.35
N ILE A 138 -9.04 5.26 -2.48
CA ILE A 138 -10.05 4.22 -2.30
C ILE A 138 -10.44 3.70 -3.69
N GLY A 139 -10.18 2.41 -3.93
CA GLY A 139 -10.39 1.78 -5.23
C GLY A 139 -9.17 1.88 -6.14
N TYR A 140 -9.36 1.42 -7.37
CA TYR A 140 -8.31 1.36 -8.38
C TYR A 140 -7.99 2.74 -8.96
N ILE A 141 -6.69 3.03 -9.13
CA ILE A 141 -6.22 4.09 -10.03
C ILE A 141 -5.07 3.56 -10.89
N ASP A 142 -4.76 4.27 -11.98
CA ASP A 142 -3.63 3.93 -12.84
C ASP A 142 -2.33 4.52 -12.29
N TRP A 143 -1.56 3.69 -11.57
CA TRP A 143 -0.27 4.11 -10.99
C TRP A 143 0.82 4.37 -12.02
N LYS A 144 0.58 4.06 -13.32
CA LYS A 144 1.46 4.42 -14.43
C LYS A 144 1.25 5.83 -14.94
N ASN A 145 0.20 6.51 -14.51
CA ASN A 145 -0.09 7.87 -14.93
C ASN A 145 1.06 8.81 -14.56
N GLU A 146 1.57 9.56 -15.54
CA GLU A 146 2.73 10.43 -15.34
C GLU A 146 2.49 11.54 -14.33
N GLU A 147 1.29 12.08 -14.25
CA GLU A 147 0.96 13.11 -13.26
C GLU A 147 1.05 12.57 -11.84
N ILE A 148 0.61 11.32 -11.63
CA ILE A 148 0.72 10.64 -10.34
C ILE A 148 2.19 10.39 -10.00
N ILE A 149 2.96 9.86 -10.93
CA ILE A 149 4.41 9.60 -10.75
C ILE A 149 5.13 10.90 -10.40
N ASN A 150 4.84 11.97 -11.13
CA ASN A 150 5.47 13.27 -10.88
C ASN A 150 5.10 13.85 -9.52
N LEU A 151 3.85 13.69 -9.08
CA LEU A 151 3.41 14.10 -7.75
C LEU A 151 4.17 13.32 -6.67
N ILE A 152 4.28 12.00 -6.81
CA ILE A 152 5.04 11.15 -5.87
C ILE A 152 6.50 11.65 -5.78
N LYS A 153 7.12 11.93 -6.91
CA LYS A 153 8.51 12.46 -6.95
C LYS A 153 8.65 13.80 -6.23
N LYS A 154 7.62 14.64 -6.25
CA LYS A 154 7.64 15.94 -5.53
C LYS A 154 7.47 15.79 -4.02
N LEU A 155 6.94 14.67 -3.56
CA LEU A 155 6.67 14.43 -2.13
C LEU A 155 7.90 13.89 -1.37
N ILE A 156 8.96 13.54 -2.06
CA ILE A 156 10.18 12.99 -1.46
C ILE A 156 11.26 14.05 -1.27
#